data_7f213016b556eed48cad4101236415ad
#
_entry.id   7f213016b556eed48cad4101236415ad
#
_cell.length_a   1.000
_cell.length_b   1.000
_cell.length_c   1.000
_cell.angle_alpha   90.00
_cell.angle_beta   90.00
_cell.angle_gamma   90.00
#
_symmetry.space_group_name_H-M   'P 1'
#
loop_
_entity.id
_entity.type
_entity.pdbx_description
1 polymer ?
#
loop_
_entity_poly.entity_id
_entity_poly.type
_entity_poly.pdbx_seq_one_letter_code
_entity_poly.pdbx_strand_id
1 'polypeptide(L)'
;MKSWSAQAASHRSSCAIILSVCIATFGRGDVIAETLDSIVDQLQDEVELVIVDGASPDDTKQIVAHYVERYPNVRYVREATNSGVDEDYDKTVGYARGRYCWLMPDDDLMRPGAIARVLEAIKEDHELILVEAEVRILDFSKVLEKSRTGIAEDRRYGPGDAEQLFTDMGDHLTFIGSVIIRRDVWQRRNREMYFGSLFIHVGVIFQQPAIESALFIAEPQVTIRFGNANWTSRTFEIWMFLWPELIHSFPDFSAPAKMLVVDPEPWRNMMMLLKNRAKGRYSLSEHKLFLRRRGSVLDRCRSFLIGLVPASLANFIAVLYVVTLMRNSRLGLYDLLDSNSATWASHWLARTFPLAGDDDMYSGSRET
;
A
#
# COMPACT_ATOMS: atom_id res chain seq x y z
N MET A 1 -38.92 22.74 48.46
CA MET A 1 -39.51 23.26 47.22
C MET A 1 -38.45 24.05 46.44
N LYS A 2 -37.92 23.50 45.38
CA LYS A 2 -37.45 24.17 44.15
C LYS A 2 -36.98 23.05 43.25
N SER A 3 -37.78 22.82 42.22
CA SER A 3 -37.53 21.94 41.08
C SER A 3 -36.25 22.42 40.36
N TRP A 4 -35.25 21.57 40.22
CA TRP A 4 -34.18 21.74 39.30
C TRP A 4 -34.47 20.86 38.10
N SER A 5 -34.85 21.55 37.05
CA SER A 5 -35.19 21.06 35.75
C SER A 5 -34.00 20.32 35.11
N ALA A 6 -34.30 19.13 34.62
CA ALA A 6 -33.56 18.44 33.60
C ALA A 6 -33.59 19.29 32.31
N GLN A 7 -32.46 19.96 32.01
CA GLN A 7 -32.25 20.62 30.72
C GLN A 7 -30.74 20.78 30.48
N ALA A 8 -30.11 19.73 30.02
CA ALA A 8 -28.83 19.78 29.29
C ALA A 8 -28.59 18.47 28.53
N ALA A 9 -29.61 17.98 27.81
CA ALA A 9 -29.37 17.11 26.67
C ALA A 9 -29.43 18.02 25.45
N SER A 10 -28.42 18.88 25.30
CA SER A 10 -28.31 19.81 24.18
C SER A 10 -27.85 19.04 22.93
N HIS A 11 -28.67 19.13 21.91
CA HIS A 11 -28.36 19.14 20.48
C HIS A 11 -26.88 19.02 20.13
N ARG A 12 -26.36 17.80 20.05
CA ARG A 12 -25.34 17.53 19.05
C ARG A 12 -26.09 17.52 17.71
N SER A 13 -26.06 18.65 17.02
CA SER A 13 -26.30 18.68 15.58
C SER A 13 -25.48 17.53 15.00
N SER A 14 -26.13 16.50 14.45
CA SER A 14 -25.40 15.42 13.79
C SER A 14 -24.75 16.04 12.57
N CYS A 15 -23.48 16.45 12.70
CA CYS A 15 -22.69 16.87 11.57
C CYS A 15 -22.68 15.71 10.57
N ALA A 16 -23.00 15.97 9.33
CA ALA A 16 -22.96 14.93 8.31
C ALA A 16 -21.50 14.46 8.15
N ILE A 17 -21.27 13.16 8.18
CA ILE A 17 -19.93 12.61 7.96
C ILE A 17 -19.49 12.92 6.53
N ILE A 18 -18.36 13.59 6.39
CA ILE A 18 -17.75 13.97 5.12
C ILE A 18 -16.72 12.91 4.68
N LEU A 19 -15.88 12.47 5.62
CA LEU A 19 -14.80 11.54 5.35
C LEU A 19 -14.92 10.31 6.25
N SER A 20 -14.86 9.12 5.65
CA SER A 20 -14.67 7.85 6.36
C SER A 20 -13.26 7.34 6.08
N VAL A 21 -12.43 7.20 7.12
CA VAL A 21 -11.19 6.44 7.04
C VAL A 21 -11.56 4.97 7.12
N CYS A 22 -11.18 4.17 6.13
CA CYS A 22 -11.62 2.79 5.92
C CYS A 22 -10.42 1.84 6.07
N ILE A 23 -10.42 1.00 7.09
CA ILE A 23 -9.38 0.00 7.37
C ILE A 23 -9.95 -1.40 7.25
N ALA A 24 -9.33 -2.24 6.40
CA ALA A 24 -9.52 -3.68 6.41
C ALA A 24 -8.35 -4.33 7.15
N THR A 25 -8.61 -5.22 8.12
CA THR A 25 -7.56 -5.83 8.96
C THR A 25 -7.76 -7.33 9.12
N PHE A 26 -6.64 -8.06 9.21
CA PHE A 26 -6.61 -9.48 9.53
C PHE A 26 -5.28 -9.88 10.17
N GLY A 27 -5.30 -10.26 11.46
CA GLY A 27 -4.12 -10.74 12.17
C GLY A 27 -3.02 -9.67 12.34
N ARG A 28 -3.39 -8.47 12.88
CA ARG A 28 -2.52 -7.30 13.02
C ARG A 28 -2.45 -6.75 14.45
N GLY A 29 -2.69 -7.59 15.44
CA GLY A 29 -2.61 -7.19 16.85
C GLY A 29 -1.26 -6.55 17.25
N ASP A 30 -0.19 -6.91 16.56
CA ASP A 30 1.17 -6.41 16.81
C ASP A 30 1.39 -4.96 16.35
N VAL A 31 0.62 -4.44 15.41
CA VAL A 31 0.89 -3.12 14.77
C VAL A 31 -0.31 -2.20 14.68
N ILE A 32 -1.55 -2.72 14.70
CA ILE A 32 -2.74 -1.92 14.43
C ILE A 32 -2.92 -0.76 15.43
N ALA A 33 -2.46 -0.89 16.67
CA ALA A 33 -2.56 0.16 17.67
C ALA A 33 -1.86 1.45 17.23
N GLU A 34 -0.64 1.35 16.70
CA GLU A 34 0.11 2.51 16.22
C GLU A 34 -0.60 3.21 15.05
N THR A 35 -1.19 2.43 14.14
CA THR A 35 -2.01 2.96 13.04
C THR A 35 -3.22 3.72 13.58
N LEU A 36 -3.98 3.10 14.49
CA LEU A 36 -5.17 3.71 15.06
C LEU A 36 -4.83 4.99 15.84
N ASP A 37 -3.77 5.00 16.65
CA ASP A 37 -3.31 6.19 17.39
C ASP A 37 -3.02 7.36 16.42
N SER A 38 -2.36 7.10 15.31
CA SER A 38 -2.04 8.12 14.29
C SER A 38 -3.28 8.76 13.66
N ILE A 39 -4.42 8.05 13.67
CA ILE A 39 -5.68 8.50 13.08
C ILE A 39 -6.57 9.18 14.13
N VAL A 40 -6.77 8.54 15.30
CA VAL A 40 -7.76 9.02 16.29
C VAL A 40 -7.39 10.38 16.88
N ASP A 41 -6.10 10.71 16.95
CA ASP A 41 -5.62 12.02 17.40
C ASP A 41 -5.99 13.17 16.44
N GLN A 42 -6.42 12.85 15.20
CA GLN A 42 -6.80 13.83 14.18
C GLN A 42 -8.30 13.82 13.87
N LEU A 43 -9.10 12.92 14.48
CA LEU A 43 -10.53 12.82 14.20
C LEU A 43 -11.26 14.11 14.55
N GLN A 44 -12.14 14.54 13.63
CA GLN A 44 -13.04 15.69 13.76
C GLN A 44 -14.50 15.18 13.73
N ASP A 45 -15.46 16.04 14.03
CA ASP A 45 -16.88 15.65 14.12
C ASP A 45 -17.44 15.11 12.79
N GLU A 46 -16.92 15.58 11.65
CA GLU A 46 -17.30 15.14 10.30
C GLU A 46 -16.48 13.96 9.77
N VAL A 47 -15.62 13.35 10.60
CA VAL A 47 -14.76 12.22 10.21
C VAL A 47 -15.08 11.00 11.07
N GLU A 48 -15.30 9.85 10.44
CA GLU A 48 -15.40 8.56 11.12
C GLU A 48 -14.24 7.64 10.71
N LEU A 49 -13.91 6.70 11.60
CA LEU A 49 -13.01 5.57 11.32
C LEU A 49 -13.85 4.29 11.27
N VAL A 50 -13.79 3.57 10.16
CA VAL A 50 -14.50 2.30 9.95
C VAL A 50 -13.47 1.19 9.79
N ILE A 51 -13.51 0.21 10.70
CA ILE A 51 -12.61 -0.92 10.73
C ILE A 51 -13.40 -2.20 10.45
N VAL A 52 -13.03 -2.94 9.41
CA VAL A 52 -13.55 -4.28 9.12
C VAL A 52 -12.47 -5.31 9.41
N ASP A 53 -12.75 -6.20 10.35
CA ASP A 53 -11.87 -7.28 10.75
C ASP A 53 -12.33 -8.60 10.10
N GLY A 54 -11.52 -9.15 9.24
CA GLY A 54 -11.74 -10.41 8.53
C GLY A 54 -11.61 -11.65 9.42
N ALA A 55 -12.16 -11.62 10.65
CA ALA A 55 -12.08 -12.71 11.63
C ALA A 55 -10.64 -12.97 12.15
N SER A 56 -9.89 -11.95 12.52
CA SER A 56 -8.52 -12.05 13.06
C SER A 56 -8.40 -13.11 14.16
N PRO A 57 -7.42 -14.02 14.08
CA PRO A 57 -7.26 -15.09 15.08
C PRO A 57 -6.50 -14.65 16.35
N ASP A 58 -5.90 -13.46 16.32
CA ASP A 58 -5.06 -12.85 17.36
C ASP A 58 -5.85 -11.86 18.24
N ASP A 59 -5.16 -11.00 18.96
CA ASP A 59 -5.72 -10.00 19.87
C ASP A 59 -6.16 -8.69 19.18
N THR A 60 -6.17 -8.61 17.85
CA THR A 60 -6.67 -7.46 17.07
C THR A 60 -8.01 -6.97 17.58
N LYS A 61 -8.98 -7.91 17.83
CA LYS A 61 -10.31 -7.56 18.34
C LYS A 61 -10.25 -6.83 19.67
N GLN A 62 -9.42 -7.31 20.61
CA GLN A 62 -9.30 -6.74 21.94
C GLN A 62 -8.70 -5.33 21.88
N ILE A 63 -7.70 -5.15 21.03
CA ILE A 63 -7.05 -3.85 20.82
C ILE A 63 -8.04 -2.85 20.26
N VAL A 64 -8.73 -3.19 19.16
CA VAL A 64 -9.70 -2.28 18.53
C VAL A 64 -10.86 -1.92 19.45
N ALA A 65 -11.30 -2.84 20.33
CA ALA A 65 -12.39 -2.58 21.29
C ALA A 65 -12.09 -1.36 22.19
N HIS A 66 -10.84 -1.14 22.62
CA HIS A 66 -10.46 0.02 23.44
C HIS A 66 -10.68 1.34 22.69
N TYR A 67 -10.45 1.36 21.36
CA TYR A 67 -10.69 2.56 20.55
C TYR A 67 -12.19 2.83 20.37
N VAL A 68 -12.97 1.79 20.14
CA VAL A 68 -14.45 1.91 20.02
C VAL A 68 -15.07 2.45 21.32
N GLU A 69 -14.60 2.01 22.48
CA GLU A 69 -15.07 2.49 23.78
C GLU A 69 -14.71 3.97 24.04
N ARG A 70 -13.55 4.39 23.57
CA ARG A 70 -13.02 5.73 23.85
C ARG A 70 -13.46 6.79 22.83
N TYR A 71 -13.62 6.41 21.55
CA TYR A 71 -13.84 7.33 20.44
C TYR A 71 -15.21 7.04 19.77
N PRO A 72 -16.21 7.91 19.91
CA PRO A 72 -17.56 7.67 19.38
C PRO A 72 -17.64 7.63 17.85
N ASN A 73 -16.62 8.17 17.17
CA ASN A 73 -16.53 8.16 15.71
C ASN A 73 -15.77 6.92 15.17
N VAL A 74 -15.36 5.99 16.05
CA VAL A 74 -14.74 4.73 15.65
C VAL A 74 -15.79 3.62 15.60
N ARG A 75 -15.87 2.93 14.46
CA ARG A 75 -16.81 1.82 14.24
C ARG A 75 -16.02 0.57 13.86
N TYR A 76 -16.36 -0.53 14.49
CA TYR A 76 -15.74 -1.82 14.25
C TYR A 76 -16.78 -2.85 13.84
N VAL A 77 -16.51 -3.54 12.75
CA VAL A 77 -17.30 -4.66 12.24
C VAL A 77 -16.39 -5.87 12.12
N ARG A 78 -16.72 -6.94 12.83
CA ARG A 78 -15.98 -8.20 12.71
C ARG A 78 -16.80 -9.17 11.86
N GLU A 79 -16.18 -9.64 10.80
CA GLU A 79 -16.77 -10.65 9.92
C GLU A 79 -16.73 -12.05 10.56
N ALA A 80 -17.55 -12.96 10.06
CA ALA A 80 -17.57 -14.34 10.53
C ALA A 80 -16.39 -15.15 9.98
N THR A 81 -15.90 -14.79 8.80
CA THR A 81 -14.80 -15.45 8.07
C THR A 81 -13.99 -14.41 7.31
N ASN A 82 -12.73 -14.73 7.05
CA ASN A 82 -11.89 -13.90 6.18
C ASN A 82 -12.29 -14.07 4.72
N SER A 83 -12.73 -13.00 4.09
CA SER A 83 -13.07 -12.96 2.65
C SER A 83 -11.93 -12.48 1.76
N GLY A 84 -10.84 -12.03 2.36
CA GLY A 84 -9.68 -11.49 1.65
C GLY A 84 -9.72 -9.97 1.53
N VAL A 85 -8.54 -9.40 1.29
CA VAL A 85 -8.30 -7.95 1.36
C VAL A 85 -9.22 -7.13 0.45
N ASP A 86 -9.48 -7.61 -0.77
CA ASP A 86 -10.30 -6.88 -1.74
C ASP A 86 -11.76 -6.77 -1.27
N GLU A 87 -12.36 -7.89 -0.83
CA GLU A 87 -13.73 -7.90 -0.32
C GLU A 87 -13.84 -7.14 1.00
N ASP A 88 -12.85 -7.25 1.87
CA ASP A 88 -12.87 -6.56 3.15
C ASP A 88 -12.77 -5.03 2.97
N TYR A 89 -11.99 -4.52 2.00
CA TYR A 89 -12.04 -3.10 1.64
C TYR A 89 -13.37 -2.69 1.02
N ASP A 90 -13.97 -3.49 0.15
CA ASP A 90 -15.32 -3.19 -0.40
C ASP A 90 -16.36 -3.09 0.73
N LYS A 91 -16.28 -3.96 1.74
CA LYS A 91 -17.14 -3.91 2.92
C LYS A 91 -16.89 -2.64 3.75
N THR A 92 -15.62 -2.21 3.92
CA THR A 92 -15.36 -0.95 4.66
C THR A 92 -16.07 0.22 4.02
N VAL A 93 -15.97 0.34 2.69
CA VAL A 93 -16.66 1.39 1.92
C VAL A 93 -18.19 1.21 2.00
N GLY A 94 -18.68 -0.04 2.01
CA GLY A 94 -20.11 -0.36 2.20
C GLY A 94 -20.64 0.10 3.56
N TYR A 95 -19.88 -0.05 4.63
CA TYR A 95 -20.23 0.41 5.97
C TYR A 95 -20.00 1.90 6.20
N ALA A 96 -19.18 2.56 5.37
CA ALA A 96 -18.88 3.97 5.48
C ALA A 96 -20.13 4.86 5.29
N ARG A 97 -20.17 6.00 6.01
CA ARG A 97 -21.22 7.02 5.94
C ARG A 97 -20.75 8.29 5.23
N GLY A 98 -19.43 8.49 5.20
CA GLY A 98 -18.80 9.65 4.58
C GLY A 98 -19.11 9.77 3.10
N ARG A 99 -19.09 10.98 2.61
CA ARG A 99 -19.13 11.26 1.17
C ARG A 99 -17.89 10.75 0.46
N TYR A 100 -16.74 10.77 1.16
CA TYR A 100 -15.47 10.24 0.71
C TYR A 100 -15.01 9.10 1.61
N CYS A 101 -14.28 8.15 1.01
CA CYS A 101 -13.63 7.05 1.71
C CYS A 101 -12.13 7.12 1.48
N TRP A 102 -11.35 7.22 2.56
CA TRP A 102 -9.90 7.09 2.53
C TRP A 102 -9.53 5.65 2.88
N LEU A 103 -8.99 4.90 1.93
CA LEU A 103 -8.59 3.52 2.13
C LEU A 103 -7.22 3.52 2.84
N MET A 104 -7.19 3.13 4.10
CA MET A 104 -5.96 3.17 4.91
C MET A 104 -5.51 1.75 5.26
N PRO A 105 -4.23 1.38 5.08
CA PRO A 105 -3.68 0.12 5.58
C PRO A 105 -3.72 0.04 7.12
N ASP A 106 -3.61 -1.17 7.65
CA ASP A 106 -3.69 -1.46 9.09
C ASP A 106 -2.32 -1.49 9.79
N ASP A 107 -1.24 -1.14 9.07
CA ASP A 107 0.14 -1.16 9.56
C ASP A 107 0.95 0.11 9.23
N ASP A 108 0.35 1.08 8.56
CA ASP A 108 0.97 2.36 8.21
C ASP A 108 0.51 3.50 9.11
N LEU A 109 1.23 4.62 9.11
CA LEU A 109 0.88 5.78 9.93
C LEU A 109 0.33 6.93 9.09
N MET A 110 -0.78 7.49 9.53
CA MET A 110 -1.28 8.77 9.02
C MET A 110 -0.42 9.90 9.58
N ARG A 111 0.06 10.79 8.72
CA ARG A 111 0.90 11.91 9.16
C ARG A 111 0.08 12.98 9.88
N PRO A 112 0.68 13.69 10.84
CA PRO A 112 0.00 14.79 11.53
C PRO A 112 -0.52 15.85 10.54
N GLY A 113 -1.80 16.22 10.67
CA GLY A 113 -2.47 17.19 9.79
C GLY A 113 -3.04 16.60 8.49
N ALA A 114 -2.85 15.31 8.22
CA ALA A 114 -3.29 14.67 6.98
C ALA A 114 -4.82 14.72 6.82
N ILE A 115 -5.60 14.48 7.87
CA ILE A 115 -7.07 14.59 7.81
C ILE A 115 -7.48 16.01 7.44
N ALA A 116 -6.91 17.03 8.07
CA ALA A 116 -7.24 18.43 7.78
C ALA A 116 -6.89 18.80 6.33
N ARG A 117 -5.74 18.33 5.82
CA ARG A 117 -5.32 18.55 4.43
C ARG A 117 -6.28 17.90 3.43
N VAL A 118 -6.72 16.67 3.72
CA VAL A 118 -7.69 15.95 2.87
C VAL A 118 -9.08 16.60 2.94
N LEU A 119 -9.56 17.04 4.11
CA LEU A 119 -10.83 17.74 4.24
C LEU A 119 -10.82 19.07 3.44
N GLU A 120 -9.69 19.77 3.38
CA GLU A 120 -9.55 20.95 2.52
C GLU A 120 -9.64 20.58 1.03
N ALA A 121 -8.97 19.51 0.62
CA ALA A 121 -9.00 19.02 -0.76
C ALA A 121 -10.42 18.55 -1.20
N ILE A 122 -11.19 17.97 -0.29
CA ILE A 122 -12.57 17.51 -0.55
C ILE A 122 -13.49 18.67 -0.95
N LYS A 123 -13.19 19.92 -0.55
CA LYS A 123 -13.99 21.09 -0.93
C LYS A 123 -13.95 21.37 -2.44
N GLU A 124 -12.92 20.92 -3.14
CA GLU A 124 -12.81 21.02 -4.61
C GLU A 124 -13.69 20.00 -5.35
N ASP A 125 -14.30 19.04 -4.64
CA ASP A 125 -15.26 18.05 -5.14
C ASP A 125 -14.75 17.11 -6.24
N HIS A 126 -13.47 16.75 -6.19
CA HIS A 126 -12.91 15.74 -7.09
C HIS A 126 -13.53 14.34 -6.86
N GLU A 127 -13.63 13.52 -7.91
CA GLU A 127 -14.06 12.13 -7.79
C GLU A 127 -13.03 11.27 -7.07
N LEU A 128 -11.75 11.60 -7.25
CA LEU A 128 -10.60 10.90 -6.69
C LEU A 128 -9.59 11.91 -6.15
N ILE A 129 -9.12 11.68 -4.94
CA ILE A 129 -7.95 12.37 -4.37
C ILE A 129 -6.91 11.30 -4.09
N LEU A 130 -5.69 11.54 -4.54
CA LEU A 130 -4.54 10.68 -4.27
C LEU A 130 -3.54 11.46 -3.42
N VAL A 131 -2.90 10.78 -2.47
CA VAL A 131 -1.91 11.39 -1.60
C VAL A 131 -0.55 10.72 -1.77
N GLU A 132 0.49 11.51 -1.68
CA GLU A 132 1.87 11.02 -1.64
C GLU A 132 2.14 10.30 -0.33
N ALA A 133 3.14 9.40 -0.33
CA ALA A 133 3.59 8.68 0.84
C ALA A 133 5.11 8.70 0.98
N GLU A 134 5.57 8.74 2.24
CA GLU A 134 6.94 8.52 2.65
C GLU A 134 7.12 7.04 3.02
N VAL A 135 8.27 6.46 2.72
CA VAL A 135 8.59 5.07 3.09
C VAL A 135 9.66 5.05 4.17
N ARG A 136 9.40 4.36 5.27
CA ARG A 136 10.35 4.17 6.38
C ARG A 136 10.58 2.69 6.67
N ILE A 137 11.66 2.39 7.40
CA ILE A 137 11.91 1.05 7.93
C ILE A 137 10.85 0.66 8.96
N LEU A 138 10.88 -0.61 9.39
CA LEU A 138 9.87 -1.25 10.22
C LEU A 138 9.51 -0.48 11.51
N ASP A 139 10.48 0.15 12.18
CA ASP A 139 10.31 0.93 13.41
C ASP A 139 10.14 2.45 13.17
N PHE A 140 9.97 2.86 11.92
CA PHE A 140 9.85 4.26 11.48
C PHE A 140 11.06 5.17 11.77
N SER A 141 12.14 4.67 12.33
CA SER A 141 13.29 5.50 12.72
C SER A 141 14.05 6.09 11.53
N LYS A 142 14.01 5.45 10.34
CA LYS A 142 14.79 5.87 9.16
C LYS A 142 13.94 5.95 7.91
N VAL A 143 14.16 7.02 7.14
CA VAL A 143 13.50 7.24 5.84
C VAL A 143 14.24 6.50 4.75
N LEU A 144 13.52 5.64 4.03
CA LEU A 144 13.99 4.94 2.83
C LEU A 144 13.70 5.74 1.56
N GLU A 145 12.48 6.30 1.46
CA GLU A 145 12.05 7.18 0.37
C GLU A 145 11.21 8.33 0.94
N LYS A 146 11.55 9.57 0.57
CA LYS A 146 10.80 10.76 1.01
C LYS A 146 9.51 10.96 0.24
N SER A 147 9.43 10.45 -0.97
CA SER A 147 8.32 10.56 -1.91
C SER A 147 8.39 9.38 -2.87
N ARG A 148 7.28 8.70 -3.08
CA ARG A 148 7.21 7.55 -3.99
C ARG A 148 7.09 7.96 -5.45
N THR A 149 6.41 9.06 -5.74
CA THR A 149 6.20 9.53 -7.12
C THR A 149 7.30 10.46 -7.61
N GLY A 150 7.98 11.17 -6.71
CA GLY A 150 8.91 12.24 -7.04
C GLY A 150 8.23 13.49 -7.61
N ILE A 151 6.90 13.57 -7.61
CA ILE A 151 6.13 14.75 -8.04
C ILE A 151 6.20 15.80 -6.94
N ALA A 152 6.71 16.99 -7.27
CA ALA A 152 7.02 18.03 -6.29
C ALA A 152 5.81 18.93 -5.93
N GLU A 153 4.80 19.00 -6.79
CA GLU A 153 3.64 19.91 -6.64
C GLU A 153 2.33 19.17 -6.85
N ASP A 154 1.28 19.64 -6.20
CA ASP A 154 -0.07 19.12 -6.38
C ASP A 154 -0.47 19.14 -7.85
N ARG A 155 -1.07 18.04 -8.32
CA ARG A 155 -1.45 17.89 -9.72
C ARG A 155 -2.94 17.58 -9.85
N ARG A 156 -3.61 18.29 -10.75
CA ARG A 156 -5.01 18.07 -11.08
C ARG A 156 -5.13 17.37 -12.42
N TYR A 157 -6.08 16.45 -12.51
CA TYR A 157 -6.46 15.73 -13.74
C TYR A 157 -7.93 16.01 -14.00
N GLY A 158 -8.24 16.48 -15.21
CA GLY A 158 -9.58 16.80 -15.66
C GLY A 158 -10.14 15.77 -16.64
N PRO A 159 -11.31 16.05 -17.23
CA PRO A 159 -11.86 15.22 -18.29
C PRO A 159 -10.89 15.14 -19.48
N GLY A 160 -10.54 13.92 -19.86
CA GLY A 160 -9.58 13.65 -20.94
C GLY A 160 -8.16 13.32 -20.46
N ASP A 161 -7.85 13.51 -19.17
CA ASP A 161 -6.51 13.22 -18.62
C ASP A 161 -6.40 11.79 -18.06
N ALA A 162 -7.36 10.90 -18.37
CA ALA A 162 -7.40 9.54 -17.81
C ALA A 162 -6.11 8.75 -18.09
N GLU A 163 -5.55 8.83 -19.31
CA GLU A 163 -4.29 8.15 -19.66
C GLU A 163 -3.09 8.77 -18.94
N GLN A 164 -3.09 10.10 -18.74
CA GLN A 164 -2.05 10.78 -17.96
C GLN A 164 -2.13 10.38 -16.48
N LEU A 165 -3.33 10.35 -15.89
CA LEU A 165 -3.56 9.85 -14.53
C LEU A 165 -3.07 8.40 -14.38
N PHE A 166 -3.37 7.55 -15.36
CA PHE A 166 -2.95 6.15 -15.37
C PHE A 166 -1.43 6.01 -15.40
N THR A 167 -0.74 6.75 -16.25
CA THR A 167 0.72 6.67 -16.38
C THR A 167 1.46 7.31 -15.20
N ASP A 168 0.95 8.42 -14.66
CA ASP A 168 1.57 9.10 -13.52
C ASP A 168 1.37 8.34 -12.21
N MET A 169 0.19 7.73 -12.02
CA MET A 169 -0.22 7.17 -10.73
C MET A 169 -0.27 5.64 -10.70
N GLY A 170 -0.20 4.95 -11.84
CA GLY A 170 -0.36 3.50 -11.91
C GLY A 170 0.57 2.75 -10.96
N ASP A 171 1.86 3.05 -10.96
CA ASP A 171 2.81 2.42 -10.02
C ASP A 171 2.60 2.88 -8.56
N HIS A 172 2.24 4.15 -8.34
CA HIS A 172 1.94 4.69 -7.02
C HIS A 172 0.74 3.99 -6.37
N LEU A 173 -0.26 3.60 -7.17
CA LEU A 173 -1.46 2.88 -6.74
C LEU A 173 -1.21 1.40 -6.37
N THR A 174 0.02 0.91 -6.42
CA THR A 174 0.40 -0.31 -5.70
C THR A 174 0.25 -0.15 -4.19
N PHE A 175 0.09 1.08 -3.72
CA PHE A 175 -0.15 1.47 -2.34
C PHE A 175 -1.60 1.98 -2.16
N ILE A 176 -2.43 1.18 -1.51
CA ILE A 176 -3.86 1.50 -1.30
C ILE A 176 -4.07 2.73 -0.40
N GLY A 177 -3.17 2.99 0.55
CA GLY A 177 -3.25 4.13 1.49
C GLY A 177 -3.19 5.50 0.82
N SER A 178 -2.85 5.56 -0.47
CA SER A 178 -2.89 6.80 -1.25
C SER A 178 -4.31 7.21 -1.67
N VAL A 179 -5.32 6.34 -1.54
CA VAL A 179 -6.61 6.51 -2.22
C VAL A 179 -7.68 7.12 -1.32
N ILE A 180 -8.17 8.28 -1.69
CA ILE A 180 -9.40 8.89 -1.17
C ILE A 180 -10.37 9.01 -2.35
N ILE A 181 -11.46 8.27 -2.31
CA ILE A 181 -12.42 8.21 -3.41
C ILE A 181 -13.81 8.62 -2.95
N ARG A 182 -14.54 9.32 -3.80
CA ARG A 182 -15.94 9.59 -3.56
C ARG A 182 -16.73 8.28 -3.48
N ARG A 183 -17.46 8.07 -2.37
CA ARG A 183 -18.15 6.80 -2.07
C ARG A 183 -19.15 6.39 -3.15
N ASP A 184 -19.88 7.36 -3.73
CA ASP A 184 -20.82 7.08 -4.81
C ASP A 184 -20.12 6.64 -6.10
N VAL A 185 -18.89 7.12 -6.37
CA VAL A 185 -18.05 6.63 -7.47
C VAL A 185 -17.70 5.18 -7.25
N TRP A 186 -17.19 4.82 -6.05
CA TRP A 186 -16.90 3.43 -5.70
C TRP A 186 -18.12 2.52 -5.89
N GLN A 187 -19.28 2.92 -5.35
CA GLN A 187 -20.49 2.12 -5.37
C GLN A 187 -21.08 1.88 -6.75
N ARG A 188 -20.87 2.79 -7.70
CA ARG A 188 -21.31 2.63 -9.11
C ARG A 188 -20.43 1.70 -9.93
N ARG A 189 -19.24 1.34 -9.44
CA ARG A 189 -18.26 0.51 -10.16
C ARG A 189 -18.56 -0.97 -10.04
N ASN A 190 -18.08 -1.76 -11.00
CA ASN A 190 -18.06 -3.20 -10.88
C ASN A 190 -16.85 -3.60 -10.03
N ARG A 191 -17.08 -3.96 -8.78
CA ARG A 191 -16.02 -4.28 -7.80
C ARG A 191 -15.69 -5.77 -7.79
N GLU A 192 -16.72 -6.62 -7.95
CA GLU A 192 -16.60 -8.07 -7.83
C GLU A 192 -15.61 -8.67 -8.83
N MET A 193 -15.48 -8.07 -10.03
CA MET A 193 -14.55 -8.56 -11.04
C MET A 193 -13.07 -8.39 -10.64
N TYR A 194 -12.79 -7.62 -9.59
CA TYR A 194 -11.43 -7.38 -9.09
C TYR A 194 -11.14 -8.11 -7.79
N PHE A 195 -12.08 -8.86 -7.24
CA PHE A 195 -11.84 -9.70 -6.06
C PHE A 195 -10.77 -10.76 -6.36
N GLY A 196 -9.79 -10.86 -5.47
CA GLY A 196 -8.63 -11.73 -5.64
C GLY A 196 -7.46 -11.11 -6.42
N SER A 197 -7.63 -9.90 -6.97
CA SER A 197 -6.53 -9.17 -7.62
C SER A 197 -5.51 -8.64 -6.64
N LEU A 198 -5.88 -8.42 -5.38
CA LEU A 198 -5.19 -7.68 -4.32
C LEU A 198 -5.10 -6.16 -4.56
N PHE A 199 -5.77 -5.67 -5.61
CA PHE A 199 -5.72 -4.28 -6.05
C PHE A 199 -7.10 -3.78 -6.48
N ILE A 200 -8.15 -4.13 -5.73
CA ILE A 200 -9.54 -3.72 -6.03
C ILE A 200 -9.64 -2.21 -6.34
N HIS A 201 -8.94 -1.38 -5.59
CA HIS A 201 -8.93 0.08 -5.76
C HIS A 201 -8.44 0.50 -7.14
N VAL A 202 -7.42 -0.19 -7.68
CA VAL A 202 -6.90 0.07 -9.03
C VAL A 202 -7.95 -0.29 -10.08
N GLY A 203 -8.60 -1.44 -9.90
CA GLY A 203 -9.72 -1.87 -10.74
C GLY A 203 -10.88 -0.88 -10.73
N VAL A 204 -11.25 -0.39 -9.54
CA VAL A 204 -12.31 0.61 -9.37
C VAL A 204 -11.93 1.95 -10.02
N ILE A 205 -10.69 2.39 -9.91
CA ILE A 205 -10.24 3.69 -10.44
C ILE A 205 -10.17 3.66 -11.97
N PHE A 206 -9.61 2.61 -12.58
CA PHE A 206 -9.25 2.61 -14.00
C PHE A 206 -10.26 1.90 -14.92
N GLN A 207 -11.34 1.33 -14.40
CA GLN A 207 -12.43 0.85 -15.24
C GLN A 207 -13.28 1.98 -15.83
N GLN A 208 -14.10 1.69 -16.83
CA GLN A 208 -15.07 2.63 -17.40
C GLN A 208 -16.35 2.78 -16.53
N PRO A 209 -16.97 3.97 -16.56
CA PRO A 209 -16.48 5.23 -17.18
C PRO A 209 -15.22 5.74 -16.48
N ALA A 210 -14.36 6.48 -17.20
CA ALA A 210 -13.14 7.06 -16.64
C ALA A 210 -13.46 7.99 -15.47
N ILE A 211 -12.49 8.19 -14.56
CA ILE A 211 -12.52 9.25 -13.56
C ILE A 211 -12.47 10.60 -14.28
N GLU A 212 -13.42 11.47 -14.01
CA GLU A 212 -13.53 12.78 -14.67
C GLU A 212 -12.73 13.89 -13.97
N SER A 213 -12.45 13.72 -12.68
CA SER A 213 -11.64 14.68 -11.94
C SER A 213 -10.84 13.99 -10.83
N ALA A 214 -9.52 14.25 -10.81
CA ALA A 214 -8.66 13.78 -9.74
C ALA A 214 -7.68 14.86 -9.29
N LEU A 215 -7.29 14.80 -8.01
CA LEU A 215 -6.27 15.64 -7.39
C LEU A 215 -5.20 14.71 -6.79
N PHE A 216 -3.95 14.95 -7.11
CA PHE A 216 -2.81 14.37 -6.39
C PHE A 216 -2.22 15.42 -5.45
N ILE A 217 -2.07 15.07 -4.16
CA ILE A 217 -1.43 15.89 -3.14
C ILE A 217 0.01 15.43 -3.00
N ALA A 218 0.95 16.28 -3.39
CA ALA A 218 2.38 15.95 -3.47
C ALA A 218 3.09 15.91 -2.11
N GLU A 219 2.55 16.55 -1.08
CA GLU A 219 3.07 16.41 0.26
C GLU A 219 2.66 15.04 0.84
N PRO A 220 3.60 14.24 1.38
CA PRO A 220 3.27 12.94 1.97
C PRO A 220 2.27 13.06 3.12
N GLN A 221 1.14 12.35 3.01
CA GLN A 221 0.10 12.28 4.03
C GLN A 221 0.14 10.97 4.83
N VAL A 222 0.83 9.96 4.30
CA VAL A 222 0.99 8.64 4.93
C VAL A 222 2.47 8.28 4.99
N THR A 223 2.86 7.60 6.08
CA THR A 223 4.17 6.98 6.23
C THR A 223 4.01 5.47 6.15
N ILE A 224 4.59 4.86 5.11
CA ILE A 224 4.57 3.42 4.87
C ILE A 224 5.59 2.72 5.75
N ARG A 225 5.16 1.67 6.45
CA ARG A 225 6.01 0.73 7.18
C ARG A 225 6.56 -0.32 6.21
N PHE A 226 7.81 -0.20 5.82
CA PHE A 226 8.42 -1.17 4.92
C PHE A 226 8.91 -2.42 5.67
N GLY A 227 8.60 -3.59 5.12
CA GLY A 227 9.06 -4.87 5.66
C GLY A 227 8.00 -5.67 6.44
N ASN A 228 6.78 -5.15 6.62
CA ASN A 228 5.70 -5.78 7.41
C ASN A 228 4.58 -6.45 6.56
N ALA A 229 4.82 -6.71 5.29
CA ALA A 229 3.76 -7.20 4.40
C ALA A 229 3.39 -8.67 4.67
N ASN A 230 2.14 -8.95 5.00
CA ASN A 230 1.61 -10.31 5.20
C ASN A 230 1.58 -11.18 3.93
N TRP A 231 1.66 -10.56 2.75
CA TRP A 231 1.65 -11.23 1.44
C TRP A 231 3.04 -11.61 0.92
N THR A 232 4.07 -11.56 1.77
CA THR A 232 5.49 -11.81 1.39
C THR A 232 5.69 -13.15 0.68
N SER A 233 4.98 -14.21 1.09
CA SER A 233 5.05 -15.54 0.45
C SER A 233 4.51 -15.57 -0.98
N ARG A 234 3.63 -14.63 -1.36
CA ARG A 234 3.06 -14.50 -2.70
C ARG A 234 3.71 -13.41 -3.54
N THR A 235 4.76 -12.74 -3.04
CA THR A 235 5.40 -11.58 -3.69
C THR A 235 5.76 -11.84 -5.15
N PHE A 236 6.30 -13.04 -5.46
CA PHE A 236 6.65 -13.40 -6.84
C PHE A 236 5.42 -13.52 -7.74
N GLU A 237 4.35 -14.16 -7.26
CA GLU A 237 3.08 -14.27 -7.98
C GLU A 237 2.48 -12.90 -8.27
N ILE A 238 2.41 -12.05 -7.24
CA ILE A 238 1.79 -10.73 -7.31
C ILE A 238 2.48 -9.87 -8.38
N TRP A 239 3.79 -9.70 -8.28
CA TRP A 239 4.52 -8.77 -9.14
C TRP A 239 4.85 -9.31 -10.51
N MET A 240 4.87 -10.65 -10.69
CA MET A 240 5.16 -11.24 -11.99
C MET A 240 3.91 -11.57 -12.81
N PHE A 241 2.73 -11.64 -12.17
CA PHE A 241 1.50 -12.08 -12.84
C PHE A 241 0.29 -11.22 -12.48
N LEU A 242 -0.13 -11.15 -11.22
CA LEU A 242 -1.40 -10.49 -10.86
C LEU A 242 -1.41 -8.99 -11.20
N TRP A 243 -0.37 -8.28 -10.83
CA TRP A 243 -0.24 -6.86 -11.14
C TRP A 243 -0.18 -6.57 -12.65
N PRO A 244 0.69 -7.23 -13.44
CA PRO A 244 0.68 -7.07 -14.89
C PRO A 244 -0.65 -7.46 -15.54
N GLU A 245 -1.27 -8.56 -15.12
CA GLU A 245 -2.57 -8.99 -15.65
C GLU A 245 -3.64 -7.91 -15.41
N LEU A 246 -3.71 -7.32 -14.21
CA LEU A 246 -4.66 -6.26 -13.92
C LEU A 246 -4.41 -5.03 -14.80
N ILE A 247 -3.18 -4.52 -14.86
CA ILE A 247 -2.84 -3.30 -15.62
C ILE A 247 -3.11 -3.50 -17.11
N HIS A 248 -2.77 -4.67 -17.66
CA HIS A 248 -3.00 -4.96 -19.06
C HIS A 248 -4.45 -5.36 -19.41
N SER A 249 -5.29 -5.61 -18.40
CA SER A 249 -6.72 -5.92 -18.60
C SER A 249 -7.58 -4.71 -18.98
N PHE A 250 -7.14 -3.49 -18.70
CA PHE A 250 -7.91 -2.28 -18.99
C PHE A 250 -7.92 -1.99 -20.50
N PRO A 251 -9.07 -2.06 -21.21
CA PRO A 251 -9.09 -1.98 -22.68
C PRO A 251 -8.82 -0.57 -23.21
N ASP A 252 -9.14 0.46 -22.42
CA ASP A 252 -9.22 1.84 -22.88
C ASP A 252 -7.88 2.61 -22.79
N PHE A 253 -6.86 2.01 -22.19
CA PHE A 253 -5.52 2.59 -22.14
C PHE A 253 -4.64 2.03 -23.26
N SER A 254 -3.80 2.89 -23.83
CA SER A 254 -2.89 2.49 -24.90
C SER A 254 -1.83 1.48 -24.43
N ALA A 255 -1.35 0.64 -25.35
CA ALA A 255 -0.28 -0.30 -25.02
C ALA A 255 1.00 0.40 -24.51
N PRO A 256 1.43 1.55 -25.06
CA PRO A 256 2.54 2.32 -24.49
C PRO A 256 2.28 2.79 -23.06
N ALA A 257 1.08 3.28 -22.72
CA ALA A 257 0.75 3.72 -21.36
C ALA A 257 0.84 2.57 -20.36
N LYS A 258 0.31 1.39 -20.69
CA LYS A 258 0.41 0.17 -19.86
C LYS A 258 1.86 -0.26 -19.65
N MET A 259 2.69 -0.18 -20.70
CA MET A 259 4.12 -0.51 -20.64
C MET A 259 4.90 0.46 -19.76
N LEU A 260 4.46 1.72 -19.62
CA LEU A 260 5.08 2.68 -18.69
C LEU A 260 4.78 2.30 -17.23
N VAL A 261 3.64 1.69 -16.94
CA VAL A 261 3.30 1.23 -15.59
C VAL A 261 3.98 -0.10 -15.27
N VAL A 262 3.85 -1.10 -16.16
CA VAL A 262 4.46 -2.42 -15.96
C VAL A 262 4.58 -3.18 -17.28
N ASP A 263 5.68 -3.94 -17.43
CA ASP A 263 5.83 -4.91 -18.51
C ASP A 263 4.75 -6.02 -18.40
N PRO A 264 4.11 -6.45 -19.49
CA PRO A 264 3.09 -7.52 -19.45
C PRO A 264 3.66 -8.87 -18.97
N GLU A 265 4.94 -9.10 -19.17
CA GLU A 265 5.60 -10.36 -18.81
C GLU A 265 6.94 -10.11 -18.08
N PRO A 266 6.94 -9.46 -16.87
CA PRO A 266 8.17 -9.09 -16.17
C PRO A 266 9.08 -10.30 -15.87
N TRP A 267 8.50 -11.50 -15.77
CA TRP A 267 9.19 -12.76 -15.55
C TRP A 267 10.14 -13.16 -16.71
N ARG A 268 10.01 -12.58 -17.90
CA ARG A 268 10.97 -12.76 -19.02
C ARG A 268 12.25 -11.94 -18.85
N ASN A 269 12.19 -10.88 -18.05
CA ASN A 269 13.34 -10.06 -17.77
C ASN A 269 14.28 -10.77 -16.78
N MET A 270 15.45 -11.16 -17.26
CA MET A 270 16.46 -11.88 -16.47
C MET A 270 16.89 -11.09 -15.23
N MET A 271 17.01 -9.76 -15.34
CA MET A 271 17.42 -8.92 -14.21
C MET A 271 16.34 -8.92 -13.12
N MET A 272 15.06 -8.89 -13.50
CA MET A 272 13.93 -9.02 -12.54
C MET A 272 13.94 -10.38 -11.84
N LEU A 273 14.20 -11.49 -12.57
CA LEU A 273 14.31 -12.81 -11.96
C LEU A 273 15.53 -12.92 -11.02
N LEU A 274 16.70 -12.36 -11.42
CA LEU A 274 17.88 -12.32 -10.57
C LEU A 274 17.65 -11.47 -9.32
N LYS A 275 16.98 -10.32 -9.45
CA LYS A 275 16.60 -9.47 -8.31
C LYS A 275 15.68 -10.21 -7.34
N ASN A 276 14.68 -10.95 -7.85
CA ASN A 276 13.82 -11.79 -7.02
C ASN A 276 14.59 -12.96 -6.40
N ARG A 277 15.55 -13.54 -7.12
CA ARG A 277 16.44 -14.59 -6.58
C ARG A 277 17.31 -14.04 -5.44
N ALA A 278 17.87 -12.86 -5.61
CA ALA A 278 18.70 -12.18 -4.61
C ALA A 278 17.93 -11.88 -3.31
N LYS A 279 16.62 -11.64 -3.41
CA LYS A 279 15.72 -11.39 -2.27
C LYS A 279 15.08 -12.67 -1.70
N GLY A 280 15.40 -13.86 -2.23
CA GLY A 280 14.81 -15.12 -1.82
C GLY A 280 13.36 -15.33 -2.26
N ARG A 281 12.81 -14.46 -3.10
CA ARG A 281 11.43 -14.50 -3.60
C ARG A 281 11.25 -15.37 -4.84
N TYR A 282 12.35 -15.84 -5.43
CA TYR A 282 12.39 -16.74 -6.57
C TYR A 282 13.34 -17.90 -6.34
N SER A 283 12.86 -19.12 -6.62
CA SER A 283 13.61 -20.37 -6.52
C SER A 283 13.13 -21.40 -7.55
N LEU A 284 13.63 -22.61 -7.49
CA LEU A 284 13.10 -23.72 -8.29
C LEU A 284 11.64 -24.07 -7.96
N SER A 285 11.15 -23.72 -6.76
CA SER A 285 9.74 -23.88 -6.38
C SER A 285 8.85 -22.97 -7.22
N GLU A 286 9.17 -21.67 -7.30
CA GLU A 286 8.45 -20.70 -8.12
C GLU A 286 8.60 -21.00 -9.60
N HIS A 287 9.80 -21.43 -10.05
CA HIS A 287 9.97 -21.90 -11.42
C HIS A 287 9.02 -23.07 -11.74
N LYS A 288 8.96 -24.09 -10.88
CA LYS A 288 8.09 -25.26 -11.07
C LYS A 288 6.61 -24.89 -11.08
N LEU A 289 6.22 -23.96 -10.18
CA LEU A 289 4.83 -23.55 -9.99
C LEU A 289 4.35 -22.65 -11.14
N PHE A 290 5.14 -21.64 -11.52
CA PHE A 290 4.68 -20.58 -12.40
C PHE A 290 5.31 -20.60 -13.80
N LEU A 291 6.60 -20.99 -13.97
CA LEU A 291 7.35 -20.77 -15.21
C LEU A 291 7.64 -22.05 -16.01
N ARG A 292 7.53 -23.23 -15.41
CA ARG A 292 7.86 -24.51 -16.06
C ARG A 292 7.17 -24.71 -17.41
N ARG A 293 5.97 -24.17 -17.59
CA ARG A 293 5.12 -24.32 -18.79
C ARG A 293 4.86 -23.01 -19.52
N ARG A 294 5.46 -21.89 -19.08
CA ARG A 294 5.26 -20.57 -19.68
C ARG A 294 6.44 -20.19 -20.58
N GLY A 295 6.16 -19.41 -21.62
CA GLY A 295 7.14 -18.87 -22.54
C GLY A 295 7.79 -19.89 -23.47
N SER A 296 8.84 -19.45 -24.14
CA SER A 296 9.67 -20.25 -25.03
C SER A 296 10.53 -21.29 -24.28
N VAL A 297 11.13 -22.23 -25.01
CA VAL A 297 12.12 -23.16 -24.42
C VAL A 297 13.28 -22.39 -23.78
N LEU A 298 13.72 -21.31 -24.44
CA LEU A 298 14.81 -20.47 -23.94
C LEU A 298 14.44 -19.77 -22.62
N ASP A 299 13.21 -19.24 -22.50
CA ASP A 299 12.71 -18.62 -21.27
C ASP A 299 12.69 -19.62 -20.10
N ARG A 300 12.22 -20.82 -20.38
CA ARG A 300 12.18 -21.91 -19.37
C ARG A 300 13.58 -22.33 -18.93
N CYS A 301 14.52 -22.46 -19.86
CA CYS A 301 15.90 -22.78 -19.53
C CYS A 301 16.57 -21.65 -18.72
N ARG A 302 16.40 -20.39 -19.12
CA ARG A 302 16.96 -19.22 -18.41
C ARG A 302 16.39 -19.12 -16.99
N SER A 303 15.08 -19.19 -16.83
CA SER A 303 14.45 -19.15 -15.51
C SER A 303 14.88 -20.30 -14.63
N PHE A 304 14.99 -21.53 -15.17
CA PHE A 304 15.51 -22.68 -14.44
C PHE A 304 16.94 -22.45 -13.95
N LEU A 305 17.84 -22.00 -14.84
CA LEU A 305 19.26 -21.73 -14.49
C LEU A 305 19.37 -20.64 -13.40
N ILE A 306 18.57 -19.58 -13.49
CA ILE A 306 18.53 -18.55 -12.44
C ILE A 306 18.05 -19.15 -11.10
N GLY A 307 17.07 -20.06 -11.12
CA GLY A 307 16.61 -20.76 -9.93
C GLY A 307 17.66 -21.63 -9.24
N LEU A 308 18.66 -22.10 -10.00
CA LEU A 308 19.82 -22.87 -9.47
C LEU A 308 20.88 -21.98 -8.79
N VAL A 309 20.96 -20.69 -9.12
CA VAL A 309 21.94 -19.79 -8.49
C VAL A 309 21.70 -19.76 -6.97
N PRO A 310 22.71 -19.95 -6.11
CA PRO A 310 22.54 -19.76 -4.67
C PRO A 310 22.01 -18.35 -4.35
N ALA A 311 20.93 -18.28 -3.54
CA ALA A 311 20.29 -16.98 -3.25
C ALA A 311 21.25 -16.01 -2.55
N SER A 312 22.10 -16.51 -1.66
CA SER A 312 23.14 -15.73 -0.98
C SER A 312 24.18 -15.14 -1.93
N LEU A 313 24.58 -15.90 -2.96
CA LEU A 313 25.49 -15.40 -4.00
C LEU A 313 24.80 -14.31 -4.84
N ALA A 314 23.56 -14.54 -5.27
CA ALA A 314 22.79 -13.55 -5.99
C ALA A 314 22.57 -12.27 -5.14
N ASN A 315 22.30 -12.42 -3.85
CA ASN A 315 22.17 -11.31 -2.91
C ASN A 315 23.46 -10.50 -2.79
N PHE A 316 24.59 -11.17 -2.55
CA PHE A 316 25.90 -10.50 -2.46
C PHE A 316 26.23 -9.69 -3.73
N ILE A 317 26.00 -10.27 -4.92
CA ILE A 317 26.21 -9.58 -6.19
C ILE A 317 25.26 -8.39 -6.34
N ALA A 318 23.99 -8.55 -5.95
CA ALA A 318 23.00 -7.47 -6.00
C ALA A 318 23.36 -6.33 -5.05
N VAL A 319 23.81 -6.62 -3.83
CA VAL A 319 24.29 -5.61 -2.87
C VAL A 319 25.52 -4.89 -3.44
N LEU A 320 26.50 -5.63 -3.98
CA LEU A 320 27.67 -5.04 -4.62
C LEU A 320 27.26 -4.07 -5.75
N TYR A 321 26.33 -4.49 -6.60
CA TYR A 321 25.80 -3.64 -7.68
C TYR A 321 25.16 -2.36 -7.15
N VAL A 322 24.33 -2.46 -6.09
CA VAL A 322 23.65 -1.29 -5.51
C VAL A 322 24.66 -0.32 -4.89
N VAL A 323 25.59 -0.79 -4.06
CA VAL A 323 26.52 0.11 -3.36
C VAL A 323 27.57 0.74 -4.30
N THR A 324 27.82 0.15 -5.48
CA THR A 324 28.78 0.69 -6.45
C THR A 324 28.14 1.53 -7.54
N LEU A 325 27.01 1.10 -8.10
CA LEU A 325 26.41 1.67 -9.30
C LEU A 325 25.06 2.36 -9.07
N MET A 326 24.27 1.93 -8.07
CA MET A 326 22.93 2.43 -7.79
C MET A 326 22.86 3.18 -6.45
N ARG A 327 23.82 4.04 -6.18
CA ARG A 327 24.08 4.68 -4.87
C ARG A 327 22.91 5.48 -4.27
N ASN A 328 21.83 5.72 -5.02
CA ASN A 328 20.63 6.41 -4.54
C ASN A 328 19.47 5.47 -4.15
N SER A 329 19.64 4.15 -4.30
CA SER A 329 18.55 3.18 -4.04
C SER A 329 18.59 2.65 -2.60
N ARG A 330 18.24 3.51 -1.63
CA ARG A 330 18.18 3.11 -0.20
C ARG A 330 17.17 1.99 0.04
N LEU A 331 15.95 2.14 -0.48
CA LEU A 331 14.92 1.11 -0.39
C LEU A 331 15.38 -0.21 -0.99
N GLY A 332 16.03 -0.17 -2.17
CA GLY A 332 16.55 -1.38 -2.81
C GLY A 332 17.65 -2.07 -2.02
N LEU A 333 18.54 -1.31 -1.37
CA LEU A 333 19.57 -1.86 -0.50
C LEU A 333 18.96 -2.46 0.78
N TYR A 334 18.05 -1.74 1.43
CA TYR A 334 17.35 -2.23 2.63
C TYR A 334 16.62 -3.54 2.34
N ASP A 335 15.84 -3.62 1.26
CA ASP A 335 15.10 -4.83 0.86
C ASP A 335 16.01 -6.03 0.56
N LEU A 336 17.25 -5.79 0.08
CA LEU A 336 18.25 -6.85 -0.10
C LEU A 336 18.83 -7.32 1.24
N LEU A 337 19.12 -6.39 2.15
CA LEU A 337 19.75 -6.69 3.45
C LEU A 337 18.76 -7.29 4.46
N ASP A 338 17.49 -6.91 4.39
CA ASP A 338 16.40 -7.46 5.21
C ASP A 338 15.93 -8.84 4.74
N SER A 339 16.34 -9.26 3.53
CA SER A 339 15.92 -10.55 2.97
C SER A 339 16.60 -11.74 3.64
N ASN A 340 15.90 -12.89 3.70
CA ASN A 340 16.44 -14.17 4.17
C ASN A 340 17.67 -14.66 3.38
N SER A 341 17.98 -14.03 2.25
CA SER A 341 19.15 -14.36 1.42
C SER A 341 20.38 -13.54 1.78
N ALA A 342 20.23 -12.51 2.62
CA ALA A 342 21.34 -11.67 3.07
C ALA A 342 22.31 -12.48 3.95
N THR A 343 23.60 -12.22 3.77
CA THR A 343 24.67 -12.89 4.53
C THR A 343 25.50 -11.84 5.29
N TRP A 344 26.33 -12.32 6.20
CA TRP A 344 27.33 -11.47 6.83
C TRP A 344 28.15 -10.67 5.80
N ALA A 345 28.52 -11.29 4.67
CA ALA A 345 29.28 -10.63 3.62
C ALA A 345 28.51 -9.49 2.93
N SER A 346 27.17 -9.68 2.72
CA SER A 346 26.28 -8.64 2.19
C SER A 346 26.23 -7.43 3.12
N HIS A 347 26.05 -7.65 4.43
CA HIS A 347 26.03 -6.60 5.44
C HIS A 347 27.40 -5.92 5.60
N TRP A 348 28.49 -6.68 5.57
CA TRP A 348 29.84 -6.13 5.60
C TRP A 348 30.10 -5.19 4.41
N LEU A 349 29.70 -5.62 3.20
CA LEU A 349 29.85 -4.82 1.99
C LEU A 349 29.06 -3.50 2.07
N ALA A 350 27.82 -3.55 2.51
CA ALA A 350 26.98 -2.37 2.67
C ALA A 350 27.54 -1.37 3.72
N ARG A 351 28.14 -1.88 4.81
CA ARG A 351 28.83 -1.05 5.83
C ARG A 351 30.12 -0.42 5.30
N THR A 352 30.84 -1.14 4.46
CA THR A 352 32.14 -0.67 3.90
C THR A 352 31.92 0.43 2.85
N PHE A 353 30.80 0.37 2.12
CA PHE A 353 30.44 1.31 1.06
C PHE A 353 29.06 1.94 1.34
N PRO A 354 28.92 2.78 2.37
CA PRO A 354 27.63 3.37 2.72
C PRO A 354 27.10 4.24 1.57
N LEU A 355 25.77 4.27 1.44
CA LEU A 355 25.10 5.17 0.51
C LEU A 355 25.19 6.61 1.04
N ALA A 356 25.08 7.60 0.15
CA ALA A 356 25.14 9.00 0.55
C ALA A 356 24.07 9.35 1.59
N GLY A 357 24.47 9.84 2.78
CA GLY A 357 23.60 10.19 3.89
C GLY A 357 23.19 9.03 4.81
N ASP A 358 23.94 7.91 4.79
CA ASP A 358 23.64 6.69 5.55
C ASP A 358 24.52 6.51 6.82
N ASP A 359 25.20 7.55 7.30
CA ASP A 359 26.11 7.44 8.45
C ASP A 359 25.46 6.75 9.69
N ASP A 360 24.13 6.68 9.75
CA ASP A 360 23.37 6.05 10.83
C ASP A 360 22.60 4.76 10.45
N MET A 361 22.60 4.32 9.19
CA MET A 361 21.72 3.20 8.77
C MET A 361 22.13 1.83 9.33
N TYR A 362 23.36 1.69 9.84
CA TYR A 362 23.93 0.40 10.23
C TYR A 362 24.23 0.25 11.73
N SER A 363 23.87 1.26 12.56
CA SER A 363 24.19 1.26 13.99
C SER A 363 23.20 0.51 14.88
N GLY A 364 22.05 0.06 14.37
CA GLY A 364 20.90 -0.40 15.16
C GLY A 364 20.59 -1.90 15.18
N SER A 365 21.35 -2.77 14.51
CA SER A 365 21.06 -4.21 14.53
C SER A 365 22.20 -5.01 15.17
N ARG A 366 22.22 -5.05 16.51
CA ARG A 366 22.76 -6.15 17.34
C ARG A 366 22.62 -5.80 18.81
N GLU A 367 21.52 -6.17 19.40
CA GLU A 367 21.41 -6.65 20.76
C GLU A 367 20.12 -7.47 20.82
N THR A 368 20.27 -8.74 20.64
CA THR A 368 19.72 -9.95 21.30
C THR A 368 19.91 -11.17 20.41
#